data_b22e1db0f2a39e87f9bc3a96f2a64a24
#
_entry.id   b22e1db0f2a39e87f9bc3a96f2a64a24
#
_cell.length_a   1.000
_cell.length_b   1.000
_cell.length_c   1.000
_cell.angle_alpha   90.00
_cell.angle_beta   90.00
_cell.angle_gamma   90.00
#
_symmetry.space_group_name_H-M   'P 1'
#
loop_
_entity.id
_entity.type
_entity.pdbx_description
1 polymer ?
#
loop_
_entity_poly.entity_id
_entity_poly.type
_entity_poly.pdbx_seq_one_letter_code
_entity_poly.pdbx_strand_id
1 'polypeptide(L)'
;QCGLAPGFIGIVGQDLASRFDTLHTLRMRVGALPRYPQGALRYNLTWSTEGLINEYCNPCEAIVDGVRTTVPALEGLETFALDGVEYEAFNTSGGLGTLTETLAGKARQVDYQSIRYPGHCAILKLLLNDLRLRDRRDLLKDLLETAIPTTDQDVIVVFASASGLRGGRLVQHSYSARIVGAPVAGHTLSAIQLTTAAGICTALDLVAQGRLPQKGFVRQEAVPLADFLDNRFGVAYAGGAVAAVA
;
A
#
# COMPACT_ATOMS: atom_id res chain seq x y z
N GLN A 1 12.54 1.44 4.49
CA GLN A 1 11.21 1.20 3.85
C GLN A 1 10.94 -0.30 3.77
N CYS A 2 10.69 -0.93 4.93
CA CYS A 2 10.54 -2.38 5.04
C CYS A 2 9.22 -2.78 5.72
N GLY A 3 8.20 -1.92 5.62
CA GLY A 3 6.85 -2.21 6.12
C GLY A 3 5.95 -2.80 5.04
N LEU A 4 4.65 -2.53 5.18
CA LEU A 4 3.63 -2.89 4.19
C LEU A 4 3.66 -1.93 2.99
N ALA A 5 3.53 -0.63 3.25
CA ALA A 5 3.61 0.46 2.28
C ALA A 5 4.21 1.71 2.98
N PRO A 6 5.45 2.10 2.67
CA PRO A 6 6.37 1.53 1.69
C PRO A 6 7.06 0.24 2.20
N GLY A 7 7.23 -0.71 1.31
CA GLY A 7 7.87 -2.01 1.58
C GLY A 7 7.29 -3.10 0.70
N PHE A 8 6.48 -3.99 1.26
CA PHE A 8 5.93 -5.15 0.57
C PHE A 8 5.22 -4.80 -0.75
N ILE A 9 4.43 -3.71 -0.79
CA ILE A 9 3.75 -3.31 -2.03
C ILE A 9 4.74 -2.95 -3.15
N GLY A 10 5.90 -2.39 -2.81
CA GLY A 10 6.97 -2.11 -3.77
C GLY A 10 7.60 -3.39 -4.31
N ILE A 11 7.78 -4.42 -3.46
CA ILE A 11 8.25 -5.75 -3.85
C ILE A 11 7.26 -6.39 -4.84
N VAL A 12 5.97 -6.37 -4.52
CA VAL A 12 4.90 -6.87 -5.40
C VAL A 12 4.88 -6.08 -6.72
N GLY A 13 4.97 -4.74 -6.65
CA GLY A 13 4.98 -3.89 -7.83
C GLY A 13 6.14 -4.19 -8.77
N GLN A 14 7.33 -4.39 -8.24
CA GLN A 14 8.51 -4.75 -9.03
C GLN A 14 8.40 -6.16 -9.64
N ASP A 15 7.89 -7.14 -8.88
CA ASP A 15 7.65 -8.49 -9.40
C ASP A 15 6.67 -8.46 -10.59
N LEU A 16 5.56 -7.73 -10.45
CA LEU A 16 4.61 -7.55 -11.56
C LEU A 16 5.25 -6.82 -12.74
N ALA A 17 5.97 -5.73 -12.51
CA ALA A 17 6.63 -4.94 -13.54
C ALA A 17 7.65 -5.77 -14.36
N SER A 18 8.37 -6.66 -13.69
CA SER A 18 9.40 -7.51 -14.32
C SER A 18 8.84 -8.54 -15.32
N ARG A 19 7.53 -8.73 -15.37
CA ARG A 19 6.85 -9.70 -16.24
C ARG A 19 6.60 -9.19 -17.66
N PHE A 20 6.92 -7.92 -17.95
CA PHE A 20 6.63 -7.25 -19.22
C PHE A 20 7.90 -6.87 -19.98
N ASP A 21 7.84 -6.98 -21.29
CA ASP A 21 8.86 -6.43 -22.20
C ASP A 21 8.76 -4.89 -22.23
N THR A 22 7.52 -4.38 -22.18
CA THR A 22 7.22 -2.95 -22.09
C THR A 22 6.10 -2.75 -21.10
N LEU A 23 6.40 -2.08 -19.98
CA LEU A 23 5.41 -1.77 -18.94
C LEU A 23 4.65 -0.49 -19.30
N HIS A 24 3.33 -0.58 -19.39
CA HIS A 24 2.47 0.58 -19.60
C HIS A 24 2.03 1.17 -18.28
N THR A 25 1.36 0.38 -17.43
CA THR A 25 0.82 0.86 -16.16
C THR A 25 1.19 -0.07 -15.01
N LEU A 26 1.43 0.51 -13.84
CA LEU A 26 1.51 -0.20 -12.58
C LEU A 26 0.68 0.56 -11.54
N ARG A 27 -0.39 -0.06 -11.06
CA ARG A 27 -1.31 0.49 -10.07
C ARG A 27 -1.22 -0.31 -8.79
N MET A 28 -0.97 0.35 -7.68
CA MET A 28 -0.80 -0.27 -6.37
C MET A 28 -1.79 0.30 -5.37
N ARG A 29 -2.52 -0.57 -4.70
CA ARG A 29 -3.61 -0.24 -3.79
C ARG A 29 -3.42 -1.00 -2.48
N VAL A 30 -3.38 -0.29 -1.36
CA VAL A 30 -3.26 -0.90 -0.04
C VAL A 30 -4.25 -0.26 0.92
N GLY A 31 -4.93 -1.07 1.72
CA GLY A 31 -5.81 -0.61 2.78
C GLY A 31 -5.52 -1.31 4.09
N ALA A 32 -5.45 -0.53 5.17
CA ALA A 32 -5.60 -1.00 6.53
C ALA A 32 -6.98 -0.55 7.01
N LEU A 33 -7.90 -1.48 7.18
CA LEU A 33 -9.33 -1.22 7.31
C LEU A 33 -9.91 -1.93 8.53
N PRO A 34 -10.86 -1.33 9.27
CA PRO A 34 -11.62 -2.07 10.27
C PRO A 34 -12.42 -3.18 9.59
N ARG A 35 -12.45 -4.37 10.20
CA ARG A 35 -13.31 -5.47 9.73
C ARG A 35 -14.80 -5.17 9.92
N TYR A 36 -15.12 -4.34 10.90
CA TYR A 36 -16.48 -3.94 11.27
C TYR A 36 -16.57 -2.41 11.27
N PRO A 37 -16.67 -1.77 10.08
CA PRO A 37 -16.69 -0.32 9.97
C PRO A 37 -17.94 0.26 10.60
N GLN A 38 -17.77 1.35 11.37
CA GLN A 38 -18.85 2.08 12.02
C GLN A 38 -18.82 3.57 11.66
N GLY A 39 -19.96 4.24 11.83
CA GLY A 39 -20.13 5.66 11.53
C GLY A 39 -20.01 6.00 10.04
N ALA A 40 -20.15 7.27 9.71
CA ALA A 40 -20.09 7.75 8.33
C ALA A 40 -18.69 7.66 7.72
N LEU A 41 -17.66 7.86 8.54
CA LEU A 41 -16.25 7.76 8.12
C LEU A 41 -15.83 6.34 7.80
N ARG A 42 -16.50 5.32 8.36
CA ARG A 42 -16.20 3.89 8.20
C ARG A 42 -14.74 3.55 8.44
N TYR A 43 -14.14 4.21 9.42
CA TYR A 43 -12.72 4.10 9.73
C TYR A 43 -12.50 3.98 11.24
N ASN A 44 -11.50 3.20 11.62
CA ASN A 44 -10.99 3.10 12.99
C ASN A 44 -9.49 3.33 12.95
N LEU A 45 -8.94 3.93 14.00
CA LEU A 45 -7.49 4.08 14.10
C LEU A 45 -6.86 2.70 14.38
N THR A 46 -6.07 2.23 13.41
CA THR A 46 -5.36 0.95 13.49
C THR A 46 -3.85 1.14 13.60
N TRP A 47 -3.37 2.38 13.33
CA TRP A 47 -1.96 2.74 13.29
C TRP A 47 -1.76 4.24 13.61
N SER A 48 -0.58 4.80 13.38
CA SER A 48 -0.22 6.18 13.71
C SER A 48 -1.15 7.22 13.07
N THR A 49 -1.82 8.02 13.88
CA THR A 49 -2.66 9.15 13.43
C THR A 49 -1.85 10.18 12.66
N GLU A 50 -0.63 10.45 13.10
CA GLU A 50 0.27 11.39 12.43
C GLU A 50 0.70 10.88 11.04
N GLY A 51 0.98 9.57 10.93
CA GLY A 51 1.21 8.91 9.65
C GLY A 51 0.01 9.03 8.72
N LEU A 52 -1.20 8.81 9.22
CA LEU A 52 -2.45 8.97 8.48
C LEU A 52 -2.64 10.40 7.95
N ILE A 53 -2.41 11.41 8.80
CA ILE A 53 -2.47 12.82 8.40
C ILE A 53 -1.45 13.13 7.29
N ASN A 54 -0.23 12.61 7.42
CA ASN A 54 0.80 12.76 6.39
C ASN A 54 0.38 12.13 5.05
N GLU A 55 -0.22 10.93 5.06
CA GLU A 55 -0.76 10.30 3.85
C GLU A 55 -1.76 11.19 3.11
N TYR A 56 -2.62 11.90 3.83
CA TYR A 56 -3.71 12.71 3.26
C TYR A 56 -3.32 14.16 2.94
N CYS A 57 -2.20 14.64 3.47
CA CYS A 57 -1.82 16.05 3.35
C CYS A 57 -0.59 16.29 2.47
N ASN A 58 0.31 15.29 2.35
CA ASN A 58 1.55 15.47 1.61
C ASN A 58 1.36 15.14 0.11
N PRO A 59 2.18 15.74 -0.79
CA PRO A 59 2.20 15.37 -2.19
C PRO A 59 2.50 13.87 -2.39
N CYS A 60 1.86 13.25 -3.37
CA CYS A 60 1.99 11.84 -3.68
C CYS A 60 2.93 11.64 -4.87
N GLU A 61 3.97 10.84 -4.75
CA GLU A 61 4.81 10.49 -5.89
C GLU A 61 4.06 9.63 -6.89
N ALA A 62 4.34 9.84 -8.18
CA ALA A 62 3.78 9.09 -9.29
C ALA A 62 4.72 9.12 -10.51
N ILE A 63 4.48 8.25 -11.48
CA ILE A 63 4.97 8.41 -12.84
C ILE A 63 3.76 8.68 -13.73
N VAL A 64 3.79 9.78 -14.47
CA VAL A 64 2.77 10.18 -15.43
C VAL A 64 3.44 10.41 -16.78
N ASP A 65 2.96 9.74 -17.81
CA ASP A 65 3.54 9.77 -19.17
C ASP A 65 5.06 9.54 -19.22
N GLY A 66 5.53 8.62 -18.37
CA GLY A 66 6.95 8.24 -18.27
C GLY A 66 7.80 9.14 -17.38
N VAL A 67 7.24 10.24 -16.88
CA VAL A 67 7.95 11.25 -16.09
C VAL A 67 7.58 11.13 -14.61
N ARG A 68 8.60 11.05 -13.74
CA ARG A 68 8.41 11.12 -12.30
C ARG A 68 7.87 12.50 -11.91
N THR A 69 6.78 12.52 -11.20
CA THR A 69 6.08 13.74 -10.78
C THR A 69 5.40 13.56 -9.43
N THR A 70 4.72 14.60 -8.96
CA THR A 70 3.83 14.52 -7.80
C THR A 70 2.40 14.84 -8.20
N VAL A 71 1.45 14.14 -7.59
CA VAL A 71 0.02 14.37 -7.73
C VAL A 71 -0.58 14.73 -6.37
N PRO A 72 -1.72 15.45 -6.34
CA PRO A 72 -2.36 15.80 -5.08
C PRO A 72 -2.88 14.58 -4.33
N ALA A 73 -2.76 14.58 -3.00
CA ALA A 73 -3.45 13.63 -2.13
C ALA A 73 -4.97 13.83 -2.20
N LEU A 74 -5.73 12.76 -1.93
CA LEU A 74 -7.19 12.67 -1.96
C LEU A 74 -7.79 12.82 -3.38
N GLU A 75 -6.98 12.96 -4.42
CA GLU A 75 -7.44 12.97 -5.82
C GLU A 75 -7.31 11.58 -6.47
N GLY A 76 -7.79 11.47 -7.71
CA GLY A 76 -7.76 10.20 -8.44
C GLY A 76 -8.70 9.14 -7.86
N LEU A 77 -9.82 9.57 -7.25
CA LEU A 77 -10.79 8.66 -6.64
C LEU A 77 -11.30 7.64 -7.66
N GLU A 78 -11.17 6.37 -7.31
CA GLU A 78 -11.76 5.25 -8.04
C GLU A 78 -12.57 4.37 -7.08
N THR A 79 -13.54 3.64 -7.63
CA THR A 79 -14.34 2.65 -6.90
C THR A 79 -14.17 1.29 -7.55
N PHE A 80 -14.08 0.25 -6.74
CA PHE A 80 -13.94 -1.13 -7.22
C PHE A 80 -14.48 -2.10 -6.18
N ALA A 81 -14.73 -3.33 -6.61
CA ALA A 81 -15.11 -4.42 -5.72
C ALA A 81 -14.00 -5.49 -5.69
N LEU A 82 -13.71 -6.01 -4.52
CA LEU A 82 -12.81 -7.15 -4.33
C LEU A 82 -13.48 -8.13 -3.36
N ASP A 83 -13.57 -9.39 -3.76
CA ASP A 83 -14.24 -10.45 -2.97
C ASP A 83 -15.66 -10.07 -2.51
N GLY A 84 -16.42 -9.36 -3.36
CA GLY A 84 -17.78 -8.93 -3.06
C GLY A 84 -17.91 -7.74 -2.12
N VAL A 85 -16.80 -7.15 -1.70
CA VAL A 85 -16.79 -5.94 -0.87
C VAL A 85 -16.45 -4.73 -1.74
N GLU A 86 -17.26 -3.68 -1.63
CA GLU A 86 -17.01 -2.41 -2.32
C GLU A 86 -15.99 -1.57 -1.55
N TYR A 87 -15.04 -1.00 -2.30
CA TYR A 87 -14.00 -0.11 -1.82
C TYR A 87 -13.93 1.14 -2.68
N GLU A 88 -13.34 2.18 -2.11
CA GLU A 88 -12.80 3.30 -2.85
C GLU A 88 -11.28 3.37 -2.64
N ALA A 89 -10.56 3.92 -3.62
CA ALA A 89 -9.16 4.21 -3.49
C ALA A 89 -8.85 5.59 -4.05
N PHE A 90 -7.87 6.26 -3.47
CA PHE A 90 -7.46 7.61 -3.84
C PHE A 90 -5.98 7.84 -3.47
N ASN A 91 -5.37 8.82 -4.12
CA ASN A 91 -3.96 9.13 -3.94
C ASN A 91 -3.63 9.46 -2.48
N THR A 92 -2.61 8.80 -1.95
CA THR A 92 -2.02 9.08 -0.64
C THR A 92 -0.50 9.04 -0.73
N SER A 93 0.18 9.79 0.12
CA SER A 93 1.63 9.90 0.07
C SER A 93 2.35 8.70 0.70
N GLY A 94 3.60 8.47 0.30
CA GLY A 94 4.56 7.61 0.98
C GLY A 94 4.60 6.15 0.54
N GLY A 95 3.59 5.63 -0.15
CA GLY A 95 3.48 4.19 -0.43
C GLY A 95 4.49 3.62 -1.44
N LEU A 96 4.99 4.43 -2.37
CA LEU A 96 5.86 3.99 -3.47
C LEU A 96 7.33 3.79 -3.07
N GLY A 97 7.80 4.47 -2.02
CA GLY A 97 9.20 4.42 -1.65
C GLY A 97 10.13 4.83 -2.80
N THR A 98 11.10 3.98 -3.13
CA THR A 98 12.07 4.21 -4.22
C THR A 98 11.60 3.71 -5.60
N LEU A 99 10.41 3.12 -5.69
CA LEU A 99 9.94 2.47 -6.92
C LEU A 99 9.77 3.45 -8.10
N THR A 100 9.40 4.71 -7.83
CA THR A 100 9.33 5.74 -8.88
C THR A 100 10.69 6.06 -9.48
N GLU A 101 11.78 5.97 -8.70
CA GLU A 101 13.15 6.13 -9.22
C GLU A 101 13.55 4.95 -10.10
N THR A 102 13.21 3.73 -9.65
CA THR A 102 13.55 2.48 -10.35
C THR A 102 12.81 2.33 -11.68
N LEU A 103 11.56 2.81 -11.76
CA LEU A 103 10.69 2.69 -12.93
C LEU A 103 10.61 3.94 -13.80
N ALA A 104 11.27 5.05 -13.43
CA ALA A 104 11.33 6.25 -14.26
C ALA A 104 11.86 5.93 -15.66
N GLY A 105 11.15 6.36 -16.70
CA GLY A 105 11.47 6.07 -18.11
C GLY A 105 11.23 4.62 -18.55
N LYS A 106 10.80 3.72 -17.64
CA LYS A 106 10.49 2.31 -17.95
C LYS A 106 8.99 2.01 -17.94
N ALA A 107 8.22 2.80 -17.25
CA ALA A 107 6.76 2.68 -17.17
C ALA A 107 6.12 3.98 -17.63
N ARG A 108 4.97 3.89 -18.30
CA ARG A 108 4.21 5.09 -18.69
C ARG A 108 3.46 5.69 -17.50
N GLN A 109 2.87 4.83 -16.64
CA GLN A 109 2.13 5.27 -15.46
C GLN A 109 2.45 4.36 -14.28
N VAL A 110 2.75 4.97 -13.13
CA VAL A 110 2.88 4.29 -11.83
C VAL A 110 2.19 5.14 -10.79
N ASP A 111 1.26 4.56 -10.06
CA ASP A 111 0.54 5.23 -9.00
C ASP A 111 0.30 4.32 -7.77
N TYR A 112 0.14 4.96 -6.63
CA TYR A 112 -0.23 4.34 -5.36
C TYR A 112 -1.44 5.05 -4.77
N GLN A 113 -2.38 4.27 -4.27
CA GLN A 113 -3.57 4.77 -3.60
C GLN A 113 -3.86 3.96 -2.34
N SER A 114 -4.38 4.63 -1.33
CA SER A 114 -4.93 3.95 -0.16
C SER A 114 -6.36 3.50 -0.41
N ILE A 115 -6.65 2.25 -0.04
CA ILE A 115 -8.01 1.68 -0.07
C ILE A 115 -8.76 2.11 1.19
N ARG A 116 -10.00 2.53 1.02
CA ARG A 116 -10.95 2.83 2.10
C ARG A 116 -12.35 2.30 1.76
N TYR A 117 -13.26 2.32 2.72
CA TYR A 117 -14.67 2.07 2.44
C TYR A 117 -15.31 3.30 1.77
N PRO A 118 -16.33 3.10 0.89
CA PRO A 118 -16.95 4.19 0.14
C PRO A 118 -17.46 5.34 1.03
N GLY A 119 -17.16 6.58 0.61
CA GLY A 119 -17.55 7.82 1.29
C GLY A 119 -16.45 8.44 2.17
N HIS A 120 -15.40 7.73 2.50
CA HIS A 120 -14.29 8.21 3.34
C HIS A 120 -13.59 9.41 2.71
N CYS A 121 -13.23 9.32 1.42
CA CYS A 121 -12.53 10.38 0.68
C CYS A 121 -13.29 11.71 0.69
N ALA A 122 -14.61 11.66 0.47
CA ALA A 122 -15.46 12.85 0.46
C ALA A 122 -15.47 13.57 1.82
N ILE A 123 -15.56 12.80 2.91
CA ILE A 123 -15.53 13.34 4.28
C ILE A 123 -14.15 13.96 4.56
N LEU A 124 -13.07 13.28 4.19
CA LEU A 124 -11.71 13.80 4.39
C LEU A 124 -11.47 15.06 3.55
N LYS A 125 -11.96 15.15 2.31
CA LYS A 125 -11.91 16.38 1.51
C LYS A 125 -12.63 17.55 2.20
N LEU A 126 -13.83 17.32 2.73
CA LEU A 126 -14.56 18.32 3.51
C LEU A 126 -13.71 18.81 4.70
N LEU A 127 -13.18 17.90 5.51
CA LEU A 127 -12.41 18.27 6.70
C LEU A 127 -11.11 18.99 6.34
N LEU A 128 -10.34 18.45 5.40
CA LEU A 128 -9.00 18.92 5.11
C LEU A 128 -8.96 20.14 4.18
N ASN A 129 -9.87 20.21 3.20
CA ASN A 129 -9.89 21.26 2.20
C ASN A 129 -10.87 22.37 2.57
N ASP A 130 -12.15 22.03 2.75
CA ASP A 130 -13.21 23.05 2.95
C ASP A 130 -13.12 23.66 4.35
N LEU A 131 -12.95 22.84 5.39
CA LEU A 131 -12.72 23.30 6.76
C LEU A 131 -11.25 23.64 7.07
N ARG A 132 -10.34 23.43 6.10
CA ARG A 132 -8.91 23.79 6.17
C ARG A 132 -8.15 23.20 7.34
N LEU A 133 -8.56 22.00 7.82
CA LEU A 133 -7.86 21.35 8.92
C LEU A 133 -6.45 20.87 8.54
N ARG A 134 -6.10 20.79 7.24
CA ARG A 134 -4.71 20.53 6.80
C ARG A 134 -3.72 21.57 7.30
N ASP A 135 -4.18 22.81 7.50
CA ASP A 135 -3.37 23.92 8.01
C ASP A 135 -3.28 23.92 9.55
N ARG A 136 -4.02 23.02 10.22
CA ARG A 136 -4.14 22.90 11.67
C ARG A 136 -3.99 21.44 12.10
N ARG A 137 -2.85 20.85 11.80
CA ARG A 137 -2.60 19.39 11.97
C ARG A 137 -2.75 18.92 13.41
N ASP A 138 -2.38 19.73 14.40
CA ASP A 138 -2.53 19.37 15.80
C ASP A 138 -4.00 19.24 16.19
N LEU A 139 -4.84 20.20 15.74
CA LEU A 139 -6.29 20.14 15.95
C LEU A 139 -6.90 18.92 15.22
N LEU A 140 -6.46 18.67 13.99
CA LEU A 140 -6.92 17.50 13.23
C LEU A 140 -6.56 16.19 13.96
N LYS A 141 -5.33 16.09 14.46
CA LYS A 141 -4.86 14.93 15.23
C LYS A 141 -5.72 14.71 16.47
N ASP A 142 -5.94 15.76 17.26
CA ASP A 142 -6.77 15.72 18.48
C ASP A 142 -8.21 15.27 18.17
N LEU A 143 -8.81 15.82 17.11
CA LEU A 143 -10.14 15.43 16.65
C LEU A 143 -10.20 13.94 16.24
N LEU A 144 -9.22 13.48 15.47
CA LEU A 144 -9.20 12.08 15.01
C LEU A 144 -9.00 11.12 16.19
N GLU A 145 -8.08 11.41 17.10
CA GLU A 145 -7.77 10.57 18.26
C GLU A 145 -8.89 10.56 19.31
N THR A 146 -9.66 11.66 19.41
CA THR A 146 -10.79 11.75 20.32
C THR A 146 -12.05 11.12 19.75
N ALA A 147 -12.33 11.30 18.43
CA ALA A 147 -13.60 10.94 17.82
C ALA A 147 -13.58 9.54 17.19
N ILE A 148 -12.42 9.05 16.73
CA ILE A 148 -12.32 7.77 16.01
C ILE A 148 -11.83 6.69 16.97
N PRO A 149 -12.60 5.61 17.19
CA PRO A 149 -12.18 4.53 18.06
C PRO A 149 -10.99 3.76 17.47
N THR A 150 -10.12 3.24 18.31
CA THR A 150 -9.08 2.28 17.94
C THR A 150 -9.67 0.89 17.76
N THR A 151 -9.02 0.04 16.97
CA THR A 151 -9.39 -1.38 16.84
C THR A 151 -8.18 -2.23 16.51
N ASP A 152 -8.13 -3.43 17.10
CA ASP A 152 -7.20 -4.51 16.72
C ASP A 152 -7.85 -5.50 15.73
N GLN A 153 -9.12 -5.30 15.41
CA GLN A 153 -9.88 -6.11 14.46
C GLN A 153 -9.87 -5.45 13.09
N ASP A 154 -8.72 -5.44 12.48
CA ASP A 154 -8.48 -4.88 11.17
C ASP A 154 -8.24 -5.96 10.10
N VAL A 155 -8.21 -5.52 8.87
CA VAL A 155 -7.84 -6.31 7.70
C VAL A 155 -6.93 -5.48 6.81
N ILE A 156 -5.86 -6.08 6.35
CA ILE A 156 -5.04 -5.54 5.28
C ILE A 156 -5.56 -6.05 3.95
N VAL A 157 -5.81 -5.12 3.03
CA VAL A 157 -6.13 -5.42 1.63
C VAL A 157 -4.99 -4.92 0.78
N VAL A 158 -4.41 -5.80 -0.01
CA VAL A 158 -3.38 -5.48 -1.01
C VAL A 158 -3.93 -5.82 -2.37
N PHE A 159 -3.90 -4.87 -3.28
CA PHE A 159 -4.26 -5.09 -4.67
C PHE A 159 -3.27 -4.32 -5.55
N ALA A 160 -2.64 -5.02 -6.48
CA ALA A 160 -1.78 -4.39 -7.48
C ALA A 160 -2.10 -4.94 -8.86
N SER A 161 -2.06 -4.09 -9.88
CA SER A 161 -2.23 -4.50 -11.26
C SER A 161 -1.18 -3.83 -12.14
N ALA A 162 -0.66 -4.57 -13.10
CA ALA A 162 0.27 -4.08 -14.10
C ALA A 162 -0.22 -4.48 -15.49
N SER A 163 -0.13 -3.58 -16.45
CA SER A 163 -0.45 -3.83 -17.87
C SER A 163 0.69 -3.40 -18.77
N GLY A 164 0.85 -4.12 -19.87
CA GLY A 164 1.93 -3.84 -20.82
C GLY A 164 2.04 -4.90 -21.89
N LEU A 165 3.11 -4.85 -22.66
CA LEU A 165 3.40 -5.82 -23.73
C LEU A 165 4.28 -6.96 -23.20
N ARG A 166 3.91 -8.19 -23.57
CA ARG A 166 4.71 -9.39 -23.37
C ARG A 166 4.62 -10.25 -24.65
N GLY A 167 5.76 -10.49 -25.28
CA GLY A 167 5.80 -11.19 -26.57
C GLY A 167 4.97 -10.50 -27.64
N GLY A 168 4.91 -9.17 -27.65
CA GLY A 168 4.11 -8.36 -28.59
C GLY A 168 2.61 -8.33 -28.33
N ARG A 169 2.12 -8.98 -27.27
CA ARG A 169 0.70 -8.98 -26.89
C ARG A 169 0.46 -8.11 -25.67
N LEU A 170 -0.66 -7.40 -25.64
CA LEU A 170 -1.11 -6.67 -24.47
C LEU A 170 -1.66 -7.66 -23.45
N VAL A 171 -1.09 -7.65 -22.25
CA VAL A 171 -1.51 -8.50 -21.14
C VAL A 171 -1.65 -7.67 -19.86
N GLN A 172 -2.39 -8.20 -18.90
CA GLN A 172 -2.48 -7.65 -17.55
C GLN A 172 -2.18 -8.75 -16.54
N HIS A 173 -1.38 -8.41 -15.54
CA HIS A 173 -1.16 -9.22 -14.34
C HIS A 173 -1.67 -8.47 -13.12
N SER A 174 -2.23 -9.20 -12.17
CA SER A 174 -2.65 -8.63 -10.89
C SER A 174 -2.18 -9.50 -9.74
N TYR A 175 -2.03 -8.87 -8.58
CA TYR A 175 -1.76 -9.49 -7.29
C TYR A 175 -2.84 -9.03 -6.32
N SER A 176 -3.41 -9.94 -5.55
CA SER A 176 -4.33 -9.60 -4.47
C SER A 176 -4.02 -10.41 -3.21
N ALA A 177 -4.15 -9.78 -2.06
CA ALA A 177 -4.04 -10.42 -0.76
C ALA A 177 -5.00 -9.79 0.23
N ARG A 178 -5.57 -10.62 1.11
CA ARG A 178 -6.37 -10.18 2.24
C ARG A 178 -5.81 -10.84 3.50
N ILE A 179 -5.26 -10.01 4.40
CA ILE A 179 -4.53 -10.47 5.57
C ILE A 179 -5.28 -10.00 6.81
N VAL A 180 -5.49 -10.91 7.75
CA VAL A 180 -6.12 -10.61 9.06
C VAL A 180 -5.09 -10.80 10.17
N GLY A 181 -5.37 -10.23 11.34
CA GLY A 181 -4.55 -10.43 12.52
C GLY A 181 -4.44 -11.91 12.92
N ALA A 182 -3.36 -12.26 13.57
CA ALA A 182 -3.07 -13.62 13.97
C ALA A 182 -2.36 -13.69 15.34
N PRO A 183 -2.45 -14.83 16.06
CA PRO A 183 -1.68 -15.04 17.27
C PRO A 183 -0.19 -15.24 16.94
N VAL A 184 0.67 -14.51 17.66
CA VAL A 184 2.14 -14.62 17.57
C VAL A 184 2.69 -14.64 18.97
N ALA A 185 3.42 -15.70 19.33
CA ALA A 185 4.06 -15.87 20.64
C ALA A 185 3.11 -15.61 21.83
N GLY A 186 1.86 -16.06 21.76
CA GLY A 186 0.87 -15.92 22.82
C GLY A 186 0.13 -14.56 22.84
N HIS A 187 0.41 -13.65 21.93
CA HIS A 187 -0.27 -12.37 21.77
C HIS A 187 -1.02 -12.34 20.43
N THR A 188 -2.22 -11.76 20.41
CA THR A 188 -2.92 -11.50 19.15
C THR A 188 -2.43 -10.18 18.58
N LEU A 189 -1.80 -10.22 17.39
CA LEU A 189 -1.44 -9.03 16.63
C LEU A 189 -2.58 -8.66 15.66
N SER A 190 -2.88 -7.39 15.56
CA SER A 190 -3.73 -6.87 14.48
C SER A 190 -3.07 -7.08 13.11
N ALA A 191 -3.83 -6.99 12.02
CA ALA A 191 -3.29 -7.21 10.69
C ALA A 191 -2.19 -6.19 10.34
N ILE A 192 -2.34 -4.92 10.72
CA ILE A 192 -1.32 -3.89 10.48
C ILE A 192 -0.07 -4.13 11.34
N GLN A 193 -0.21 -4.53 12.60
CA GLN A 193 0.92 -4.86 13.46
C GLN A 193 1.69 -6.07 12.91
N LEU A 194 0.96 -7.13 12.55
CA LEU A 194 1.53 -8.35 11.98
C LEU A 194 2.31 -8.07 10.68
N THR A 195 1.68 -7.39 9.73
CA THR A 195 2.30 -7.14 8.42
C THR A 195 3.48 -6.18 8.53
N THR A 196 3.38 -5.11 9.31
CA THR A 196 4.49 -4.16 9.50
C THR A 196 5.69 -4.83 10.15
N ALA A 197 5.47 -5.61 11.21
CA ALA A 197 6.54 -6.34 11.90
C ALA A 197 7.13 -7.44 10.99
N ALA A 198 6.31 -8.22 10.31
CA ALA A 198 6.76 -9.25 9.39
C ALA A 198 7.62 -8.68 8.24
N GLY A 199 7.26 -7.51 7.72
CA GLY A 199 8.02 -6.85 6.65
C GLY A 199 9.46 -6.55 7.06
N ILE A 200 9.67 -5.88 8.19
CA ILE A 200 11.02 -5.55 8.67
C ILE A 200 11.78 -6.80 9.11
N CYS A 201 11.12 -7.76 9.78
CA CYS A 201 11.77 -9.00 10.20
C CYS A 201 12.22 -9.84 9.00
N THR A 202 11.42 -9.90 7.92
CA THR A 202 11.81 -10.56 6.66
C THR A 202 13.04 -9.92 6.05
N ALA A 203 13.07 -8.59 5.94
CA ALA A 203 14.22 -7.88 5.40
C ALA A 203 15.50 -8.15 6.20
N LEU A 204 15.43 -8.08 7.53
CA LEU A 204 16.55 -8.37 8.42
C LEU A 204 17.02 -9.83 8.31
N ASP A 205 16.10 -10.79 8.26
CA ASP A 205 16.44 -12.21 8.16
C ASP A 205 17.10 -12.54 6.81
N LEU A 206 16.61 -11.96 5.70
CA LEU A 206 17.23 -12.11 4.38
C LEU A 206 18.65 -11.51 4.32
N VAL A 207 18.88 -10.38 5.00
CA VAL A 207 20.23 -9.82 5.14
C VAL A 207 21.11 -10.75 5.96
N ALA A 208 20.62 -11.24 7.11
CA ALA A 208 21.37 -12.15 7.98
C ALA A 208 21.73 -13.47 7.28
N GLN A 209 20.86 -13.96 6.39
CA GLN A 209 21.11 -15.15 5.56
C GLN A 209 22.02 -14.89 4.36
N GLY A 210 22.48 -13.66 4.13
CA GLY A 210 23.30 -13.31 2.97
C GLY A 210 22.52 -13.31 1.63
N ARG A 211 21.19 -13.33 1.67
CA ARG A 211 20.34 -13.33 0.46
C ARG A 211 20.11 -11.94 -0.14
N LEU A 212 20.49 -10.89 0.59
CA LEU A 212 20.48 -9.51 0.12
C LEU A 212 21.90 -8.91 0.16
N PRO A 213 22.17 -7.86 -0.63
CA PRO A 213 23.45 -7.18 -0.61
C PRO A 213 23.85 -6.74 0.80
N GLN A 214 25.11 -7.02 1.19
CA GLN A 214 25.64 -6.73 2.52
C GLN A 214 26.24 -5.31 2.63
N LYS A 215 26.28 -4.57 1.54
CA LYS A 215 26.85 -3.21 1.46
C LYS A 215 26.00 -2.33 0.57
N GLY A 216 26.01 -1.03 0.87
CA GLY A 216 25.30 -0.02 0.09
C GLY A 216 23.82 0.10 0.48
N PHE A 217 23.10 0.90 -0.28
CA PHE A 217 21.65 1.11 -0.11
C PHE A 217 20.89 0.03 -0.89
N VAL A 218 20.17 -0.81 -0.17
CA VAL A 218 19.31 -1.85 -0.77
C VAL A 218 17.89 -1.32 -0.86
N ARG A 219 17.41 -1.16 -2.07
CA ARG A 219 16.02 -0.71 -2.31
C ARG A 219 15.05 -1.82 -1.97
N GLN A 220 13.85 -1.48 -1.45
CA GLN A 220 12.81 -2.44 -1.11
C GLN A 220 12.44 -3.35 -2.29
N GLU A 221 12.30 -2.77 -3.47
CA GLU A 221 11.94 -3.45 -4.70
C GLU A 221 13.05 -4.36 -5.27
N ALA A 222 14.24 -4.36 -4.68
CA ALA A 222 15.30 -5.31 -5.03
C ALA A 222 15.14 -6.68 -4.34
N VAL A 223 14.22 -6.79 -3.38
CA VAL A 223 13.90 -8.06 -2.71
C VAL A 223 13.01 -8.90 -3.63
N PRO A 224 13.41 -10.13 -4.01
CA PRO A 224 12.54 -10.99 -4.82
C PRO A 224 11.28 -11.38 -4.03
N LEU A 225 10.11 -11.28 -4.67
CA LEU A 225 8.82 -11.59 -4.02
C LEU A 225 8.78 -13.03 -3.49
N ALA A 226 9.30 -14.00 -4.26
CA ALA A 226 9.36 -15.40 -3.82
C ALA A 226 10.19 -15.54 -2.54
N ASP A 227 11.38 -14.94 -2.49
CA ASP A 227 12.25 -14.95 -1.33
C ASP A 227 11.60 -14.32 -0.09
N PHE A 228 10.82 -13.26 -0.33
CA PHE A 228 10.07 -12.61 0.74
C PHE A 228 8.97 -13.53 1.29
N LEU A 229 8.15 -14.12 0.42
CA LEU A 229 7.01 -14.96 0.82
C LEU A 229 7.43 -16.31 1.42
N ASP A 230 8.56 -16.87 0.98
CA ASP A 230 9.13 -18.12 1.50
C ASP A 230 9.86 -17.93 2.84
N ASN A 231 10.12 -16.68 3.24
CA ASN A 231 10.79 -16.39 4.51
C ASN A 231 9.85 -16.67 5.69
N ARG A 232 10.42 -17.17 6.80
CA ARG A 232 9.67 -17.53 8.03
C ARG A 232 8.81 -16.39 8.61
N PHE A 233 9.15 -15.14 8.37
CA PHE A 233 8.35 -13.98 8.76
C PHE A 233 7.44 -13.52 7.61
N GLY A 234 7.92 -13.58 6.38
CA GLY A 234 7.18 -13.23 5.18
C GLY A 234 5.94 -14.07 4.94
N VAL A 235 5.88 -15.27 5.50
CA VAL A 235 4.70 -16.16 5.46
C VAL A 235 3.43 -15.47 5.98
N ALA A 236 3.54 -14.42 6.81
CA ALA A 236 2.39 -13.60 7.21
C ALA A 236 1.65 -12.95 6.04
N TYR A 237 2.30 -12.83 4.88
CA TYR A 237 1.72 -12.33 3.64
C TYR A 237 1.30 -13.43 2.65
N ALA A 238 1.46 -14.70 3.00
CA ALA A 238 1.29 -15.84 2.08
C ALA A 238 -0.15 -16.09 1.60
N GLY A 239 -1.13 -15.29 2.00
CA GLY A 239 -2.51 -15.37 1.51
C GLY A 239 -2.74 -14.72 0.13
N GLY A 240 -1.71 -14.16 -0.51
CA GLY A 240 -1.82 -13.46 -1.78
C GLY A 240 -1.75 -14.38 -2.99
N ALA A 241 -2.44 -14.01 -4.07
CA ALA A 241 -2.43 -14.72 -5.34
C ALA A 241 -2.12 -13.78 -6.52
N VAL A 242 -1.38 -14.29 -7.50
CA VAL A 242 -1.14 -13.60 -8.79
C VAL A 242 -2.08 -14.18 -9.83
N ALA A 243 -2.85 -13.31 -10.49
CA ALA A 243 -3.68 -13.67 -11.63
C ALA A 243 -3.18 -12.97 -12.90
N ALA A 244 -3.32 -13.65 -14.04
CA ALA A 244 -3.04 -13.10 -15.38
C ALA A 244 -4.33 -13.13 -16.20
N VAL A 245 -4.58 -12.05 -16.92
CA VAL A 245 -5.67 -11.94 -17.90
C VAL A 245 -5.03 -11.57 -19.23
N ALA A 246 -5.32 -12.37 -20.25
CA ALA A 246 -4.85 -12.17 -21.62
C ALA A 246 -5.84 -11.32 -22.43
#